data_68b6808bf5c8d11f2e292e76d5cb30cf
#
_entry.id   68b6808bf5c8d11f2e292e76d5cb30cf
#
_cell.length_a   1.000
_cell.length_b   1.000
_cell.length_c   1.000
_cell.angle_alpha   90.00
_cell.angle_beta   90.00
_cell.angle_gamma   90.00
#
_symmetry.space_group_name_H-M   'P 1'
#
loop_
_entity.id
_entity.type
_entity.pdbx_description
1 polymer ?
#
loop_
_entity_poly.entity_id
_entity_poly.type
_entity_poly.pdbx_seq_one_letter_code
_entity_poly.pdbx_strand_id
1 'polypeptide(L)'
;MDNTVLYDLSYGMYAVGVKDGMRECGCIVNTVFQVSTIGPLIALSMNKDNYTCSLIEKNKYFSLSILPETIDSQVITDLGFQTGKDKDKWAKLNHHLFRELPVVDDALGYMMCEVQSQMDAGTHFVFLAKVVDAKKGDSGKPMTYAYYHNVLKQSAPAKAPTYRKEEK
;
A
#
# COMPACT_ATOMS: atom_id res chain seq x y z
N MET A 1 -15.22 22.93 10.73
CA MET A 1 -14.40 22.71 9.52
C MET A 1 -15.10 21.64 8.69
N ASP A 2 -15.32 21.90 7.42
CA ASP A 2 -15.92 20.92 6.50
C ASP A 2 -14.83 19.95 6.02
N ASN A 3 -14.82 18.75 6.57
CA ASN A 3 -13.84 17.73 6.24
C ASN A 3 -14.12 17.01 4.91
N THR A 4 -15.29 17.26 4.29
CA THR A 4 -15.65 16.61 3.00
C THR A 4 -14.72 17.05 1.87
N VAL A 5 -14.13 18.24 1.96
CA VAL A 5 -13.10 18.73 1.02
C VAL A 5 -11.93 17.75 0.88
N LEU A 6 -11.59 16.99 1.94
CA LEU A 6 -10.51 16.00 1.89
C LEU A 6 -10.86 14.78 1.02
N TYR A 7 -12.15 14.59 0.70
CA TYR A 7 -12.59 13.49 -0.18
C TYR A 7 -12.26 13.74 -1.65
N ASP A 8 -11.92 14.97 -2.01
CA ASP A 8 -11.53 15.36 -3.36
C ASP A 8 -10.03 15.16 -3.64
N LEU A 9 -9.25 14.80 -2.61
CA LEU A 9 -7.85 14.43 -2.80
C LEU A 9 -7.73 13.12 -3.60
N SER A 10 -6.78 13.11 -4.54
CA SER A 10 -6.53 11.93 -5.39
C SER A 10 -5.58 10.95 -4.71
N TYR A 11 -5.93 9.67 -4.75
CA TYR A 11 -5.14 8.57 -4.20
C TYR A 11 -5.08 7.41 -5.19
N GLY A 12 -3.94 6.72 -5.23
CA GLY A 12 -3.80 5.43 -5.91
C GLY A 12 -4.22 4.26 -5.02
N MET A 13 -3.99 3.04 -5.51
CA MET A 13 -4.12 1.80 -4.74
C MET A 13 -2.88 0.94 -4.94
N TYR A 14 -2.29 0.50 -3.84
CA TYR A 14 -1.00 -0.19 -3.83
C TYR A 14 -1.01 -1.34 -2.84
N ALA A 15 -0.26 -2.40 -3.16
CA ALA A 15 0.07 -3.44 -2.19
C ALA A 15 1.50 -3.23 -1.66
N VAL A 16 1.63 -3.20 -0.35
CA VAL A 16 2.92 -3.17 0.35
C VAL A 16 3.27 -4.59 0.76
N GLY A 17 4.51 -5.00 0.48
CA GLY A 17 5.07 -6.27 0.92
C GLY A 17 6.25 -6.07 1.89
N VAL A 18 6.31 -6.87 2.93
CA VAL A 18 7.38 -6.93 3.94
C VAL A 18 7.57 -8.36 4.41
N LYS A 19 8.61 -8.63 5.20
CA LYS A 19 8.80 -9.93 5.86
C LYS A 19 8.81 -9.81 7.39
N ASP A 20 8.30 -10.84 8.04
CA ASP A 20 8.44 -11.11 9.48
C ASP A 20 9.20 -12.44 9.63
N GLY A 21 10.52 -12.36 9.73
CA GLY A 21 11.40 -13.52 9.56
C GLY A 21 11.26 -14.10 8.14
N MET A 22 10.84 -15.36 8.06
CA MET A 22 10.59 -16.04 6.77
C MET A 22 9.18 -15.82 6.22
N ARG A 23 8.25 -15.31 7.04
CA ARG A 23 6.85 -15.13 6.68
C ARG A 23 6.65 -13.86 5.86
N GLU A 24 5.90 -13.97 4.79
CA GLU A 24 5.48 -12.85 3.96
C GLU A 24 4.31 -12.13 4.60
N CYS A 25 4.43 -10.81 4.72
CA CYS A 25 3.43 -9.93 5.29
C CYS A 25 3.17 -8.75 4.36
N GLY A 26 2.06 -8.08 4.55
CA GLY A 26 1.73 -6.93 3.73
C GLY A 26 0.34 -6.37 3.99
N CYS A 27 0.03 -5.29 3.30
CA CYS A 27 -1.30 -4.67 3.34
C CYS A 27 -1.56 -3.81 2.09
N ILE A 28 -2.82 -3.45 1.88
CA ILE A 28 -3.21 -2.43 0.92
C ILE A 28 -3.05 -1.05 1.54
N VAL A 29 -2.53 -0.13 0.74
CA VAL A 29 -2.42 1.29 1.07
C VAL A 29 -2.89 2.15 -0.11
N ASN A 30 -3.31 3.38 0.16
CA ASN A 30 -3.71 4.32 -0.87
C ASN A 30 -2.95 5.65 -0.81
N THR A 31 -2.24 5.94 0.25
CA THR A 31 -1.53 7.21 0.44
C THR A 31 -0.04 7.04 0.14
N VAL A 32 0.28 7.01 -1.15
CA VAL A 32 1.66 6.97 -1.67
C VAL A 32 1.81 8.00 -2.78
N PHE A 33 2.91 8.75 -2.79
CA PHE A 33 3.25 9.66 -3.88
C PHE A 33 4.75 9.83 -4.03
N GLN A 34 5.18 10.17 -5.25
CA GLN A 34 6.56 10.50 -5.54
C GLN A 34 6.90 11.90 -5.01
N VAL A 35 8.03 12.01 -4.31
CA VAL A 35 8.48 13.26 -3.68
C VAL A 35 9.58 13.93 -4.51
N SER A 36 10.51 13.14 -5.08
CA SER A 36 11.62 13.68 -5.87
C SER A 36 11.97 12.75 -7.05
N THR A 37 12.66 13.32 -8.05
CA THR A 37 13.08 12.61 -9.27
C THR A 37 14.54 12.15 -9.23
N ILE A 38 15.42 12.92 -8.61
CA ILE A 38 16.86 12.60 -8.47
C ILE A 38 17.03 11.84 -7.17
N GLY A 39 17.55 10.58 -7.26
CA GLY A 39 17.50 9.65 -6.14
C GLY A 39 16.05 9.41 -5.71
N PRO A 40 15.24 8.77 -6.57
CA PRO A 40 13.77 8.87 -6.49
C PRO A 40 13.26 8.51 -5.10
N LEU A 41 12.56 9.46 -4.50
CA LEU A 41 11.94 9.32 -3.18
C LEU A 41 10.43 9.24 -3.33
N ILE A 42 9.82 8.37 -2.52
CA ILE A 42 8.38 8.30 -2.31
C ILE A 42 8.03 8.57 -0.86
N ALA A 43 6.84 9.09 -0.62
CA ALA A 43 6.22 9.14 0.70
C ALA A 43 5.13 8.08 0.79
N LEU A 44 5.09 7.35 1.91
CA LEU A 44 4.08 6.36 2.25
C LEU A 44 3.50 6.69 3.61
N SER A 45 2.19 6.94 3.69
CA SER A 45 1.49 7.11 4.97
C SER A 45 0.79 5.82 5.39
N MET A 46 1.05 5.37 6.62
CA MET A 46 0.46 4.16 7.19
C MET A 46 -0.04 4.37 8.62
N ASN A 47 -1.17 3.76 8.93
CA ASN A 47 -1.69 3.72 10.29
C ASN A 47 -0.73 2.95 11.21
N LYS A 48 -0.43 3.51 12.38
CA LYS A 48 0.49 2.93 13.38
C LYS A 48 0.04 1.58 13.93
N ASP A 49 -1.29 1.35 14.00
CA ASP A 49 -1.86 0.07 14.46
C ASP A 49 -1.75 -1.05 13.41
N ASN A 50 -1.33 -0.74 12.19
CA ASN A 50 -1.15 -1.75 11.15
C ASN A 50 0.12 -2.57 11.42
N TYR A 51 -0.01 -3.90 11.48
CA TYR A 51 1.13 -4.78 11.72
C TYR A 51 2.25 -4.61 10.67
N THR A 52 1.89 -4.40 9.41
CA THR A 52 2.87 -4.10 8.35
C THR A 52 3.67 -2.82 8.64
N CYS A 53 3.03 -1.81 9.26
CA CYS A 53 3.71 -0.58 9.67
C CYS A 53 4.84 -0.86 10.65
N SER A 54 4.59 -1.66 11.69
CA SER A 54 5.62 -2.03 12.68
C SER A 54 6.77 -2.83 12.05
N LEU A 55 6.49 -3.64 11.03
CA LEU A 55 7.53 -4.37 10.30
C LEU A 55 8.38 -3.44 9.41
N ILE A 56 7.80 -2.42 8.79
CA ILE A 56 8.55 -1.39 8.05
C ILE A 56 9.45 -0.61 9.00
N GLU A 57 8.94 -0.23 10.18
CA GLU A 57 9.76 0.45 11.20
C GLU A 57 10.97 -0.37 11.63
N LYS A 58 10.77 -1.69 11.80
CA LYS A 58 11.82 -2.63 12.22
C LYS A 58 12.81 -2.91 11.08
N ASN A 59 12.33 -3.25 9.90
CA ASN A 59 13.15 -3.78 8.80
C ASN A 59 13.77 -2.69 7.94
N LYS A 60 13.16 -1.49 7.89
CA LYS A 60 13.53 -0.35 7.06
C LYS A 60 13.43 -0.59 5.55
N TYR A 61 12.85 -1.69 5.12
CA TYR A 61 12.63 -2.05 3.72
C TYR A 61 11.19 -2.52 3.50
N PHE A 62 10.63 -2.20 2.35
CA PHE A 62 9.35 -2.70 1.87
C PHE A 62 9.31 -2.74 0.34
N SER A 63 8.49 -3.63 -0.21
CA SER A 63 8.11 -3.57 -1.62
C SER A 63 6.80 -2.81 -1.79
N LEU A 64 6.60 -2.22 -2.96
CA LEU A 64 5.36 -1.55 -3.34
C LEU A 64 4.94 -2.02 -4.73
N SER A 65 3.74 -2.59 -4.87
CA SER A 65 3.13 -2.99 -6.14
C SER A 65 2.04 -1.99 -6.52
N ILE A 66 2.06 -1.48 -7.76
CA ILE A 66 1.05 -0.56 -8.30
C ILE A 66 -0.09 -1.41 -8.87
N LEU A 67 -1.27 -1.35 -8.29
CA LEU A 67 -2.40 -2.18 -8.68
C LEU A 67 -3.12 -1.64 -9.91
N PRO A 68 -3.45 -2.49 -10.92
CA PRO A 68 -4.30 -2.12 -12.04
C PRO A 68 -5.78 -2.11 -11.65
N GLU A 69 -6.62 -1.42 -12.45
CA GLU A 69 -8.10 -1.49 -12.31
C GLU A 69 -8.65 -2.90 -12.47
N THR A 70 -7.91 -3.78 -13.15
CA THR A 70 -8.27 -5.18 -13.44
C THR A 70 -7.78 -6.18 -12.40
N ILE A 71 -7.16 -5.72 -11.30
CA ILE A 71 -6.65 -6.63 -10.27
C ILE A 71 -7.75 -7.50 -9.68
N ASP A 72 -7.43 -8.75 -9.39
CA ASP A 72 -8.35 -9.63 -8.67
C ASP A 72 -8.72 -9.00 -7.31
N SER A 73 -10.01 -8.87 -7.06
CA SER A 73 -10.54 -8.32 -5.81
C SER A 73 -10.07 -9.09 -4.57
N GLN A 74 -9.68 -10.37 -4.74
CA GLN A 74 -9.11 -11.19 -3.67
C GLN A 74 -7.82 -10.58 -3.11
N VAL A 75 -6.97 -9.96 -3.96
CA VAL A 75 -5.75 -9.26 -3.52
C VAL A 75 -6.09 -8.14 -2.53
N ILE A 76 -7.11 -7.33 -2.86
CA ILE A 76 -7.53 -6.23 -1.98
C ILE A 76 -8.18 -6.77 -0.70
N THR A 77 -8.99 -7.83 -0.81
CA THR A 77 -9.66 -8.44 0.34
C THR A 77 -8.65 -9.03 1.32
N ASP A 78 -7.73 -9.85 0.85
CA ASP A 78 -6.78 -10.56 1.73
C ASP A 78 -5.73 -9.61 2.33
N LEU A 79 -5.18 -8.69 1.52
CA LEU A 79 -4.19 -7.75 2.02
C LEU A 79 -4.81 -6.56 2.79
N GLY A 80 -6.03 -6.12 2.43
CA GLY A 80 -6.64 -4.90 2.97
C GLY A 80 -7.48 -5.09 4.23
N PHE A 81 -8.19 -6.22 4.35
CA PHE A 81 -9.21 -6.38 5.41
C PHE A 81 -8.87 -7.41 6.48
N GLN A 82 -7.71 -8.05 6.40
CA GLN A 82 -7.26 -9.04 7.39
C GLN A 82 -6.02 -8.54 8.13
N THR A 83 -5.86 -8.98 9.40
CA THR A 83 -4.60 -8.74 10.12
C THR A 83 -3.51 -9.68 9.60
N GLY A 84 -2.30 -9.17 9.38
CA GLY A 84 -1.14 -9.98 9.00
C GLY A 84 -0.39 -10.59 10.20
N LYS A 85 -0.87 -10.36 11.44
CA LYS A 85 -0.17 -10.83 12.63
C LYS A 85 -0.17 -12.36 12.74
N ASP A 86 -1.31 -12.98 12.45
CA ASP A 86 -1.53 -14.41 12.68
C ASP A 86 -1.88 -15.19 11.40
N LYS A 87 -1.92 -14.51 10.25
CA LYS A 87 -2.30 -15.10 8.96
C LYS A 87 -1.26 -14.82 7.89
N ASP A 88 -0.97 -15.84 7.09
CA ASP A 88 -0.27 -15.67 5.83
C ASP A 88 -1.26 -15.15 4.79
N LYS A 89 -1.20 -13.84 4.51
CA LYS A 89 -2.10 -13.16 3.58
C LYS A 89 -1.69 -13.35 2.12
N TRP A 90 -0.46 -13.79 1.87
CA TRP A 90 0.08 -13.99 0.53
C TRP A 90 -0.12 -15.41 0.01
N ALA A 91 -0.35 -16.41 0.88
CA ALA A 91 -0.37 -17.82 0.55
C ALA A 91 -1.33 -18.22 -0.61
N LYS A 92 -2.40 -17.43 -0.85
CA LYS A 92 -3.39 -17.69 -1.91
C LYS A 92 -3.32 -16.71 -3.08
N LEU A 93 -2.41 -15.74 -3.02
CA LEU A 93 -2.27 -14.69 -4.02
C LEU A 93 -1.22 -15.07 -5.05
N ASN A 94 -1.45 -14.72 -6.30
CA ASN A 94 -0.43 -14.78 -7.35
C ASN A 94 0.62 -13.70 -7.07
N HIS A 95 1.80 -14.14 -6.65
CA HIS A 95 2.88 -13.24 -6.25
C HIS A 95 4.24 -13.91 -6.43
N HIS A 96 5.28 -13.12 -6.45
CA HIS A 96 6.66 -13.59 -6.41
C HIS A 96 7.51 -12.70 -5.51
N LEU A 97 8.75 -13.11 -5.25
CA LEU A 97 9.70 -12.31 -4.50
C LEU A 97 10.52 -11.42 -5.44
N PHE A 98 10.47 -10.11 -5.20
CA PHE A 98 11.36 -9.12 -5.80
C PHE A 98 12.30 -8.60 -4.73
N ARG A 99 13.61 -8.82 -4.90
CA ARG A 99 14.60 -8.48 -3.86
C ARG A 99 14.20 -9.00 -2.48
N GLU A 100 13.80 -10.27 -2.40
CA GLU A 100 13.38 -10.98 -1.19
C GLU A 100 12.06 -10.50 -0.55
N LEU A 101 11.35 -9.53 -1.12
CA LEU A 101 10.05 -9.06 -0.63
C LEU A 101 8.91 -9.43 -1.60
N PRO A 102 7.71 -9.77 -1.08
CA PRO A 102 6.60 -10.18 -1.92
C PRO A 102 6.04 -9.01 -2.73
N VAL A 103 5.77 -9.26 -4.01
CA VAL A 103 5.10 -8.34 -4.94
C VAL A 103 4.00 -9.08 -5.69
N VAL A 104 2.93 -8.36 -6.07
CA VAL A 104 1.81 -8.93 -6.82
C VAL A 104 2.20 -9.16 -8.28
N ASP A 105 1.92 -10.37 -8.83
CA ASP A 105 2.28 -10.73 -10.20
C ASP A 105 1.63 -9.84 -11.25
N ASP A 106 0.32 -9.55 -11.08
CA ASP A 106 -0.48 -8.75 -12.03
C ASP A 106 -0.34 -7.23 -11.83
N ALA A 107 0.70 -6.78 -11.11
CA ALA A 107 0.93 -5.35 -10.89
C ALA A 107 1.44 -4.65 -12.15
N LEU A 108 1.08 -3.37 -12.34
CA LEU A 108 1.61 -2.51 -13.43
C LEU A 108 3.11 -2.25 -13.30
N GLY A 109 3.63 -2.48 -12.13
CA GLY A 109 5.04 -2.34 -11.78
C GLY A 109 5.20 -2.44 -10.28
N TYR A 110 6.40 -2.72 -9.87
CA TYR A 110 6.74 -2.84 -8.46
C TYR A 110 8.12 -2.27 -8.18
N MET A 111 8.33 -1.89 -6.95
CA MET A 111 9.57 -1.29 -6.51
C MET A 111 9.98 -1.78 -5.13
N MET A 112 11.28 -1.76 -4.89
CA MET A 112 11.91 -1.95 -3.60
C MET A 112 12.24 -0.60 -3.00
N CYS A 113 11.85 -0.37 -1.77
CA CYS A 113 11.98 0.91 -1.09
C CYS A 113 12.75 0.76 0.22
N GLU A 114 13.69 1.68 0.45
CA GLU A 114 14.48 1.79 1.67
C GLU A 114 14.08 3.05 2.45
N VAL A 115 13.62 2.87 3.68
CA VAL A 115 13.20 3.99 4.55
C VAL A 115 14.40 4.84 4.91
N GLN A 116 14.34 6.13 4.55
CA GLN A 116 15.36 7.14 4.89
C GLN A 116 15.01 7.89 6.19
N SER A 117 13.72 8.17 6.37
CA SER A 117 13.22 8.85 7.58
C SER A 117 11.74 8.56 7.75
N GLN A 118 11.22 8.83 8.94
CA GLN A 118 9.80 8.79 9.23
C GLN A 118 9.37 10.00 10.05
N MET A 119 8.14 10.44 9.83
CA MET A 119 7.51 11.54 10.57
C MET A 119 6.27 10.99 11.30
N ASP A 120 6.14 11.37 12.56
CA ASP A 120 4.92 11.09 13.33
C ASP A 120 3.81 12.08 12.95
N ALA A 121 2.72 11.56 12.40
CA ALA A 121 1.52 12.31 12.04
C ALA A 121 0.31 11.94 12.94
N GLY A 122 0.56 11.68 14.23
CA GLY A 122 -0.47 11.29 15.20
C GLY A 122 -0.88 9.84 15.05
N THR A 123 -1.94 9.54 14.32
CA THR A 123 -2.43 8.17 14.09
C THR A 123 -1.65 7.40 13.03
N HIS A 124 -0.82 8.08 12.24
CA HIS A 124 -0.05 7.53 11.13
C HIS A 124 1.43 7.87 11.24
N PHE A 125 2.27 7.04 10.65
CA PHE A 125 3.60 7.44 10.22
C PHE A 125 3.62 7.79 8.74
N VAL A 126 4.38 8.84 8.39
CA VAL A 126 4.76 9.11 7.01
C VAL A 126 6.22 8.68 6.84
N PHE A 127 6.44 7.62 6.07
CA PHE A 127 7.76 7.14 5.72
C PHE A 127 8.25 7.85 4.46
N LEU A 128 9.42 8.47 4.52
CA LEU A 128 10.15 8.91 3.33
C LEU A 128 11.11 7.79 2.94
N ALA A 129 10.94 7.23 1.75
CA ALA A 129 11.70 6.08 1.31
C ALA A 129 12.33 6.30 -0.08
N LYS A 130 13.57 5.84 -0.23
CA LYS A 130 14.29 5.82 -1.50
C LYS A 130 13.87 4.58 -2.30
N VAL A 131 13.53 4.76 -3.56
CA VAL A 131 13.36 3.65 -4.50
C VAL A 131 14.75 3.15 -4.89
N VAL A 132 15.12 1.96 -4.42
CA VAL A 132 16.44 1.36 -4.66
C VAL A 132 16.47 0.43 -5.85
N ASP A 133 15.31 -0.11 -6.24
CA ASP A 133 15.12 -0.92 -7.45
C ASP A 133 13.65 -0.84 -7.90
N ALA A 134 13.40 -0.95 -9.20
CA ALA A 134 12.05 -0.95 -9.74
C ALA A 134 11.96 -1.73 -11.04
N LYS A 135 10.82 -2.39 -11.27
CA LYS A 135 10.55 -3.12 -12.50
C LYS A 135 9.16 -2.79 -13.01
N LYS A 136 9.05 -2.62 -14.32
CA LYS A 136 7.77 -2.51 -15.00
C LYS A 136 7.11 -3.88 -15.06
N GLY A 137 5.84 -3.94 -14.72
CA GLY A 137 4.98 -5.12 -14.84
C GLY A 137 4.08 -5.02 -16.06
N ASP A 138 2.84 -5.48 -15.89
CA ASP A 138 1.84 -5.51 -16.96
C ASP A 138 1.41 -4.11 -17.42
N SER A 139 0.83 -4.05 -18.62
CA SER A 139 0.19 -2.84 -19.12
C SER A 139 -1.24 -2.72 -18.58
N GLY A 140 -1.70 -1.50 -18.35
CA GLY A 140 -3.06 -1.28 -17.86
C GLY A 140 -3.24 0.12 -17.28
N LYS A 141 -4.42 0.36 -16.72
CA LYS A 141 -4.73 1.59 -16.00
C LYS A 141 -4.48 1.40 -14.50
N PRO A 142 -3.76 2.32 -13.85
CA PRO A 142 -3.58 2.27 -12.41
C PRO A 142 -4.92 2.45 -11.69
N MET A 143 -5.20 1.61 -10.70
CA MET A 143 -6.37 1.75 -9.87
C MET A 143 -6.23 2.97 -8.98
N THR A 144 -7.23 3.86 -9.03
CA THR A 144 -7.36 4.96 -8.10
C THR A 144 -8.35 4.61 -6.98
N TYR A 145 -8.22 5.26 -5.83
CA TYR A 145 -9.21 5.10 -4.77
C TYR A 145 -10.61 5.57 -5.21
N ALA A 146 -10.68 6.60 -6.04
CA ALA A 146 -11.94 7.06 -6.62
C ALA A 146 -12.60 5.99 -7.49
N TYR A 147 -11.84 5.27 -8.33
CA TYR A 147 -12.35 4.14 -9.11
C TYR A 147 -12.85 3.02 -8.18
N TYR A 148 -12.04 2.62 -7.21
CA TYR A 148 -12.37 1.59 -6.23
C TYR A 148 -13.66 1.91 -5.47
N HIS A 149 -13.82 3.15 -5.01
CA HIS A 149 -14.99 3.58 -4.26
C HIS A 149 -16.22 3.81 -5.13
N ASN A 150 -16.08 4.53 -6.25
CA ASN A 150 -17.23 4.99 -7.04
C ASN A 150 -17.69 3.96 -8.08
N VAL A 151 -16.77 3.18 -8.66
CA VAL A 151 -17.08 2.20 -9.72
C VAL A 151 -17.25 0.81 -9.14
N LEU A 152 -16.31 0.32 -8.33
CA LEU A 152 -16.41 -1.00 -7.72
C LEU A 152 -17.30 -1.02 -6.46
N LYS A 153 -17.78 0.15 -5.99
CA LYS A 153 -18.66 0.30 -4.82
C LYS A 153 -18.08 -0.32 -3.54
N GLN A 154 -16.78 -0.19 -3.36
CA GLN A 154 -16.04 -0.69 -2.21
C GLN A 154 -15.62 0.47 -1.30
N SER A 155 -15.35 0.20 -0.03
CA SER A 155 -14.93 1.21 0.94
C SER A 155 -13.63 0.82 1.65
N ALA A 156 -12.88 1.83 2.08
CA ALA A 156 -11.66 1.62 2.87
C ALA A 156 -12.01 1.16 4.30
N PRO A 157 -11.13 0.38 4.95
CA PRO A 157 -11.26 0.08 6.38
C PRO A 157 -11.29 1.36 7.24
N ALA A 158 -12.00 1.33 8.37
CA ALA A 158 -12.21 2.48 9.25
C ALA A 158 -10.93 3.20 9.74
N LYS A 159 -9.78 2.52 9.72
CA LYS A 159 -8.46 3.06 10.08
C LYS A 159 -7.66 3.61 8.90
N ALA A 160 -8.19 3.58 7.68
CA ALA A 160 -7.53 4.18 6.52
C ALA A 160 -7.67 5.72 6.55
N PRO A 161 -6.66 6.48 6.07
CA PRO A 161 -6.74 7.94 6.00
C PRO A 161 -7.93 8.44 5.18
N THR A 162 -8.37 7.66 4.21
CA THR A 162 -9.43 7.97 3.25
C THR A 162 -10.78 7.36 3.62
N TYR A 163 -10.94 6.84 4.85
CA TYR A 163 -12.22 6.28 5.30
C TYR A 163 -13.30 7.37 5.29
N ARG A 164 -14.40 7.09 4.61
CA ARG A 164 -15.60 7.94 4.58
C ARG A 164 -16.66 7.30 5.46
N LYS A 165 -17.16 8.02 6.47
CA LYS A 165 -18.39 7.59 7.16
C LYS A 165 -19.53 7.71 6.17
N GLU A 166 -20.21 6.60 5.88
CA GLU A 166 -21.49 6.67 5.17
C GLU A 166 -22.47 7.45 6.06
N GLU A 167 -22.88 8.62 5.61
CA GLU A 167 -24.06 9.29 6.17
C GLU A 167 -25.27 8.46 5.79
N LYS A 168 -25.93 7.87 6.80
CA LYS A 168 -27.21 7.18 6.66
C LYS A 168 -28.33 8.17 6.47
#